data_5a53ec673a383ed473313043f8636a99
#
_entry.id   5a53ec673a383ed473313043f8636a99
#
_cell.length_a   1.000
_cell.length_b   1.000
_cell.length_c   1.000
_cell.angle_alpha   90.00
_cell.angle_beta   90.00
_cell.angle_gamma   90.00
#
_symmetry.space_group_name_H-M   'P 1'
#
loop_
_entity.id
_entity.type
_entity.pdbx_description
1 polymer ?
#
loop_
_entity_poly.entity_id
_entity_poly.type
_entity_poly.pdbx_seq_one_letter_code
_entity_poly.pdbx_strand_id
1 'polypeptide(L)'
;SVSLAAAGHPILAIPAAMAAGACAGFVTAFLQTKLGVPSILAGIVTNTGLYTINLMAMGWSSNVNLLKQETIFTKFRALNEFGGWYEFVLAALITVAAGAVLIWFLKTRLGLSIRATGDNRDMVKASSVNPVLTVTVGLCVSNALTGLAGAVVGQMQKSADINSGTGIVVIGLACLIIGETVVGKGSGLRGVLAVILGSVIYRFLYAV
;
A
#
# COMPACT_ATOMS: atom_id res chain seq x y z
N SER A 1 -5.13 -11.46 2.51
CA SER A 1 -5.01 -11.85 1.08
C SER A 1 -4.46 -13.26 0.92
N VAL A 2 -3.36 -13.58 1.60
CA VAL A 2 -2.70 -14.89 1.48
C VAL A 2 -3.63 -16.03 1.93
N SER A 3 -4.39 -15.87 3.00
CA SER A 3 -5.38 -16.85 3.47
C SER A 3 -6.50 -17.12 2.44
N LEU A 4 -6.95 -16.08 1.72
CA LEU A 4 -7.94 -16.22 0.64
C LEU A 4 -7.33 -16.83 -0.64
N ALA A 5 -6.08 -16.50 -0.95
CA ALA A 5 -5.36 -17.15 -2.04
C ALA A 5 -5.14 -18.64 -1.73
N ALA A 6 -4.85 -18.97 -0.46
CA ALA A 6 -4.75 -20.35 0.03
C ALA A 6 -6.09 -21.11 -0.04
N ALA A 7 -7.23 -20.40 0.03
CA ALA A 7 -8.56 -20.96 -0.16
C ALA A 7 -8.96 -21.16 -1.64
N GLY A 8 -8.05 -20.97 -2.60
CA GLY A 8 -8.29 -21.19 -4.03
C GLY A 8 -8.88 -20.01 -4.80
N HIS A 9 -8.98 -18.83 -4.20
CA HIS A 9 -9.53 -17.62 -4.83
C HIS A 9 -8.48 -16.49 -4.94
N PRO A 10 -7.41 -16.64 -5.76
CA PRO A 10 -6.31 -15.68 -5.82
C PRO A 10 -6.73 -14.31 -6.35
N ILE A 11 -7.72 -14.23 -7.25
CA ILE A 11 -8.21 -12.96 -7.82
C ILE A 11 -8.98 -12.17 -6.76
N LEU A 12 -9.83 -12.84 -5.95
CA LEU A 12 -10.58 -12.19 -4.87
C LEU A 12 -9.69 -11.77 -3.70
N ALA A 13 -8.49 -12.34 -3.60
CA ALA A 13 -7.54 -11.99 -2.55
C ALA A 13 -7.04 -10.55 -2.66
N ILE A 14 -6.95 -9.97 -3.87
CA ILE A 14 -6.53 -8.57 -4.08
C ILE A 14 -7.56 -7.58 -3.54
N PRO A 15 -8.83 -7.57 -4.00
CA PRO A 15 -9.80 -6.61 -3.47
C PRO A 15 -10.08 -6.81 -1.98
N ALA A 16 -10.02 -8.05 -1.48
CA ALA A 16 -10.14 -8.30 -0.05
C ALA A 16 -8.97 -7.70 0.76
N ALA A 17 -7.74 -7.75 0.24
CA ALA A 17 -6.59 -7.10 0.87
C ALA A 17 -6.72 -5.57 0.86
N MET A 18 -7.21 -5.00 -0.24
CA MET A 18 -7.48 -3.56 -0.32
C MET A 18 -8.56 -3.14 0.69
N ALA A 19 -9.64 -3.90 0.82
CA ALA A 19 -10.70 -3.64 1.79
C ALA A 19 -10.18 -3.75 3.23
N ALA A 20 -9.41 -4.79 3.55
CA ALA A 20 -8.79 -4.93 4.87
C ALA A 20 -7.82 -3.78 5.18
N GLY A 21 -7.01 -3.37 4.19
CA GLY A 21 -6.15 -2.19 4.30
C GLY A 21 -6.94 -0.91 4.54
N ALA A 22 -8.03 -0.68 3.79
CA ALA A 22 -8.90 0.47 4.00
C ALA A 22 -9.52 0.49 5.40
N CYS A 23 -9.96 -0.66 5.94
CA CYS A 23 -10.44 -0.78 7.31
C CYS A 23 -9.37 -0.43 8.34
N ALA A 24 -8.13 -0.91 8.15
CA ALA A 24 -6.99 -0.54 8.98
C ALA A 24 -6.71 0.96 8.94
N GLY A 25 -6.76 1.55 7.74
CA GLY A 25 -6.64 3.00 7.54
C GLY A 25 -7.74 3.79 8.24
N PHE A 26 -8.97 3.28 8.22
CA PHE A 26 -10.08 3.88 8.95
C PHE A 26 -9.86 3.87 10.47
N VAL A 27 -9.39 2.75 11.04
CA VAL A 27 -9.05 2.65 12.46
C VAL A 27 -7.95 3.67 12.83
N THR A 28 -6.88 3.73 12.05
CA THR A 28 -5.81 4.72 12.24
C THR A 28 -6.33 6.15 12.17
N ALA A 29 -7.19 6.45 11.20
CA ALA A 29 -7.80 7.76 11.05
C ALA A 29 -8.71 8.12 12.24
N PHE A 30 -9.47 7.16 12.74
CA PHE A 30 -10.33 7.34 13.92
C PHE A 30 -9.50 7.69 15.16
N LEU A 31 -8.41 6.96 15.42
CA LEU A 31 -7.48 7.26 16.52
C LEU A 31 -6.91 8.68 16.39
N GLN A 32 -6.50 9.07 15.18
CA GLN A 32 -5.87 10.36 14.93
C GLN A 32 -6.87 11.52 14.99
N THR A 33 -8.07 11.36 14.43
CA THR A 33 -9.00 12.48 14.24
C THR A 33 -10.01 12.62 15.37
N LYS A 34 -10.44 11.54 16.00
CA LYS A 34 -11.42 11.54 17.10
C LYS A 34 -10.78 11.51 18.48
N LEU A 35 -9.73 10.71 18.65
CA LEU A 35 -9.03 10.59 19.93
C LEU A 35 -7.84 11.55 20.05
N GLY A 36 -7.49 12.28 18.98
CA GLY A 36 -6.41 13.26 19.02
C GLY A 36 -5.01 12.64 19.15
N VAL A 37 -4.86 11.35 18.88
CA VAL A 37 -3.58 10.65 18.97
C VAL A 37 -2.64 11.15 17.88
N PRO A 38 -1.36 11.47 18.18
CA PRO A 38 -0.37 11.83 17.16
C PRO A 38 -0.30 10.78 16.04
N SER A 39 -0.15 11.21 14.77
CA SER A 39 -0.24 10.34 13.60
C SER A 39 0.73 9.15 13.64
N ILE A 40 1.95 9.37 14.11
CA ILE A 40 2.97 8.32 14.26
C ILE A 40 2.51 7.27 15.27
N LEU A 41 2.04 7.72 16.44
CA LEU A 41 1.57 6.83 17.50
C LEU A 41 0.32 6.05 17.09
N ALA A 42 -0.64 6.71 16.43
CA ALA A 42 -1.82 6.04 15.88
C ALA A 42 -1.45 4.92 14.91
N GLY A 43 -0.45 5.15 14.03
CA GLY A 43 0.08 4.14 13.12
C GLY A 43 0.71 2.94 13.86
N ILE A 44 1.53 3.20 14.88
CA ILE A 44 2.18 2.14 15.67
C ILE A 44 1.13 1.31 16.40
N VAL A 45 0.16 1.94 17.07
CA VAL A 45 -0.91 1.25 17.80
C VAL A 45 -1.74 0.37 16.84
N THR A 46 -2.13 0.91 15.68
CA THR A 46 -2.87 0.13 14.68
C THR A 46 -2.05 -1.04 14.16
N ASN A 47 -0.76 -0.84 13.87
CA ASN A 47 0.11 -1.91 13.38
C ASN A 47 0.26 -3.03 14.41
N THR A 48 0.45 -2.68 15.70
CA THR A 48 0.54 -3.67 16.79
C THR A 48 -0.78 -4.43 16.98
N GLY A 49 -1.92 -3.73 16.92
CA GLY A 49 -3.23 -4.38 16.98
C GLY A 49 -3.49 -5.33 15.81
N LEU A 50 -3.10 -4.92 14.61
CA LEU A 50 -3.23 -5.74 13.39
C LEU A 50 -2.33 -6.97 13.39
N TYR A 51 -1.21 -6.95 14.13
CA TYR A 51 -0.32 -8.10 14.25
C TYR A 51 -1.06 -9.34 14.76
N THR A 52 -1.83 -9.19 15.83
CA THR A 52 -2.62 -10.29 16.40
C THR A 52 -3.71 -10.76 15.43
N ILE A 53 -4.41 -9.83 14.77
CA ILE A 53 -5.46 -10.16 13.79
C ILE A 53 -4.86 -10.91 12.60
N ASN A 54 -3.69 -10.48 12.12
CA ASN A 54 -2.97 -11.16 11.05
C ASN A 54 -2.54 -12.57 11.46
N LEU A 55 -2.04 -12.74 12.69
CA LEU A 55 -1.65 -14.05 13.21
C LEU A 55 -2.85 -15.01 13.29
N MET A 56 -4.01 -14.54 13.75
CA MET A 56 -5.25 -15.31 13.73
C MET A 56 -5.68 -15.68 12.31
N ALA A 57 -5.64 -14.72 11.36
CA ALA A 57 -5.98 -14.96 9.96
C ALA A 57 -5.03 -15.93 9.25
N MET A 58 -3.80 -16.06 9.73
CA MET A 58 -2.78 -17.01 9.25
C MET A 58 -2.83 -18.37 9.96
N GLY A 59 -3.83 -18.61 10.81
CA GLY A 59 -3.99 -19.87 11.54
C GLY A 59 -2.92 -20.09 12.62
N TRP A 60 -2.52 -19.02 13.33
CA TRP A 60 -1.49 -19.02 14.38
C TRP A 60 -0.08 -19.44 13.89
N SER A 61 0.15 -19.37 12.58
CA SER A 61 1.46 -19.59 11.97
C SER A 61 2.10 -18.26 11.60
N SER A 62 3.37 -18.08 11.92
CA SER A 62 4.11 -16.87 11.52
C SER A 62 4.45 -16.83 10.05
N ASN A 63 4.40 -17.98 9.36
CA ASN A 63 4.69 -18.11 7.94
C ASN A 63 3.66 -19.02 7.26
N VAL A 64 3.06 -18.52 6.18
CA VAL A 64 2.13 -19.30 5.34
C VAL A 64 2.75 -19.48 3.96
N ASN A 65 2.85 -20.73 3.52
CA ASN A 65 3.44 -21.09 2.25
C ASN A 65 2.34 -21.41 1.23
N LEU A 66 2.43 -20.76 0.06
CA LEU A 66 1.49 -20.88 -1.07
C LEU A 66 2.05 -21.72 -2.24
N LEU A 67 3.17 -22.46 -2.04
CA LEU A 67 3.84 -23.21 -3.11
C LEU A 67 2.93 -24.24 -3.81
N LYS A 68 1.94 -24.78 -3.10
CA LYS A 68 0.98 -25.77 -3.63
C LYS A 68 -0.31 -25.14 -4.16
N GLN A 69 -0.45 -23.81 -4.08
CA GLN A 69 -1.67 -23.11 -4.45
C GLN A 69 -1.50 -22.32 -5.76
N GLU A 70 -2.57 -22.22 -6.51
CA GLU A 70 -2.60 -21.37 -7.70
C GLU A 70 -2.60 -19.89 -7.28
N THR A 71 -1.61 -19.15 -7.76
CA THR A 71 -1.55 -17.69 -7.61
C THR A 71 -1.97 -17.02 -8.93
N ILE A 72 -2.23 -15.71 -8.90
CA ILE A 72 -2.51 -14.95 -10.13
C ILE A 72 -1.36 -15.08 -11.11
N PHE A 73 -0.12 -15.09 -10.61
CA PHE A 73 1.08 -15.26 -11.44
C PHE A 73 1.11 -16.64 -12.12
N THR A 74 0.72 -17.70 -11.42
CA THR A 74 0.65 -19.05 -11.98
C THR A 74 -0.43 -19.17 -13.05
N LYS A 75 -1.60 -18.54 -12.84
CA LYS A 75 -2.67 -18.50 -13.85
C LYS A 75 -2.28 -17.69 -15.08
N PHE A 76 -1.58 -16.56 -14.89
CA PHE A 76 -1.10 -15.74 -16.00
C PHE A 76 -0.01 -16.43 -16.81
N ARG A 77 0.85 -17.22 -16.16
CA ARG A 77 1.85 -18.07 -16.83
C ARG A 77 1.21 -19.08 -17.77
N ALA A 78 0.08 -19.66 -17.39
CA ALA A 78 -0.64 -20.63 -18.21
C ALA A 78 -1.30 -20.00 -19.45
N LEU A 79 -1.52 -18.68 -19.44
CA LEU A 79 -2.16 -17.94 -20.54
C LEU A 79 -1.16 -17.36 -21.55
N ASN A 80 0.10 -17.13 -21.16
CA ASN A 80 1.10 -16.48 -22.00
C ASN A 80 2.49 -17.13 -21.87
N GLU A 81 3.10 -17.47 -22.99
CA GLU A 81 4.46 -18.03 -23.11
C GLU A 81 5.58 -16.95 -22.97
N PHE A 82 5.43 -15.97 -22.08
CA PHE A 82 6.42 -14.90 -21.88
C PHE A 82 7.66 -15.34 -21.08
N GLY A 83 8.15 -16.56 -21.22
CA GLY A 83 9.40 -17.00 -20.58
C GLY A 83 9.44 -16.64 -19.08
N GLY A 84 10.62 -16.43 -18.50
CA GLY A 84 10.80 -16.09 -17.08
C GLY A 84 10.41 -14.66 -16.64
N TRP A 85 10.00 -13.78 -17.58
CA TRP A 85 9.72 -12.35 -17.31
C TRP A 85 8.26 -12.02 -17.00
N TYR A 86 7.37 -13.03 -17.04
CA TYR A 86 5.92 -12.83 -16.82
C TYR A 86 5.59 -12.23 -15.44
N GLU A 87 6.35 -12.58 -14.41
CA GLU A 87 6.14 -12.04 -13.06
C GLU A 87 6.44 -10.55 -13.00
N PHE A 88 7.54 -10.14 -13.63
CA PHE A 88 7.93 -8.73 -13.72
C PHE A 88 6.92 -7.92 -14.52
N VAL A 89 6.49 -8.41 -15.67
CA VAL A 89 5.52 -7.74 -16.54
C VAL A 89 4.18 -7.55 -15.84
N LEU A 90 3.67 -8.60 -15.16
CA LEU A 90 2.41 -8.51 -14.43
C LEU A 90 2.51 -7.55 -13.23
N ALA A 91 3.60 -7.62 -12.45
CA ALA A 91 3.82 -6.70 -11.33
C ALA A 91 3.93 -5.25 -11.82
N ALA A 92 4.65 -5.00 -12.91
CA ALA A 92 4.78 -3.67 -13.52
C ALA A 92 3.42 -3.15 -13.99
N LEU A 93 2.61 -3.98 -14.65
CA LEU A 93 1.28 -3.62 -15.12
C LEU A 93 0.35 -3.24 -13.96
N ILE A 94 0.33 -4.02 -12.89
CA ILE A 94 -0.46 -3.71 -11.68
C ILE A 94 0.02 -2.41 -11.04
N THR A 95 1.33 -2.19 -10.96
CA THR A 95 1.91 -0.96 -10.38
C THR A 95 1.55 0.27 -11.20
N VAL A 96 1.64 0.18 -12.53
CA VAL A 96 1.26 1.27 -13.44
C VAL A 96 -0.24 1.55 -13.35
N ALA A 97 -1.07 0.51 -13.34
CA ALA A 97 -2.52 0.67 -13.19
C ALA A 97 -2.88 1.32 -11.85
N ALA A 98 -2.29 0.86 -10.74
CA ALA A 98 -2.50 1.46 -9.42
C ALA A 98 -2.03 2.92 -9.36
N GLY A 99 -0.88 3.23 -9.95
CA GLY A 99 -0.36 4.59 -10.09
C GLY A 99 -1.27 5.50 -10.92
N ALA A 100 -1.80 5.00 -12.03
CA ALA A 100 -2.75 5.74 -12.88
C ALA A 100 -4.06 6.05 -12.13
N VAL A 101 -4.62 5.07 -11.42
CA VAL A 101 -5.82 5.24 -10.59
C VAL A 101 -5.55 6.25 -9.47
N LEU A 102 -4.40 6.18 -8.82
CA LEU A 102 -4.02 7.12 -7.78
C LEU A 102 -3.89 8.55 -8.33
N ILE A 103 -3.23 8.73 -9.47
CA ILE A 103 -3.08 10.04 -10.12
C ILE A 103 -4.46 10.60 -10.50
N TRP A 104 -5.32 9.76 -11.06
CA TRP A 104 -6.69 10.16 -11.39
C TRP A 104 -7.46 10.57 -10.13
N PHE A 105 -7.39 9.78 -9.06
CA PHE A 105 -8.02 10.10 -7.77
C PHE A 105 -7.51 11.43 -7.20
N LEU A 106 -6.19 11.68 -7.23
CA LEU A 106 -5.59 12.91 -6.72
C LEU A 106 -6.00 14.17 -7.51
N LYS A 107 -6.47 14.01 -8.75
CA LYS A 107 -7.03 15.10 -9.57
C LYS A 107 -8.50 15.38 -9.26
N THR A 108 -9.20 14.51 -8.54
CA THR A 108 -10.57 14.75 -8.12
C THR A 108 -10.66 15.83 -7.03
N ARG A 109 -11.85 16.35 -6.79
CA ARG A 109 -12.09 17.35 -5.73
C ARG A 109 -11.65 16.83 -4.35
N LEU A 110 -11.91 15.54 -4.05
CA LEU A 110 -11.46 14.91 -2.81
C LEU A 110 -9.94 14.83 -2.73
N GLY A 111 -9.27 14.41 -3.80
CA GLY A 111 -7.82 14.35 -3.84
C GLY A 111 -7.15 15.71 -3.66
N LEU A 112 -7.70 16.76 -4.28
CA LEU A 112 -7.24 18.14 -4.09
C LEU A 112 -7.45 18.61 -2.64
N SER A 113 -8.60 18.30 -2.03
CA SER A 113 -8.89 18.64 -0.64
C SER A 113 -7.96 17.91 0.34
N ILE A 114 -7.60 16.65 0.06
CA ILE A 114 -6.63 15.87 0.86
C ILE A 114 -5.25 16.55 0.81
N ARG A 115 -4.79 16.95 -0.37
CA ARG A 115 -3.52 17.66 -0.54
C ARG A 115 -3.51 19.01 0.17
N ALA A 116 -4.56 19.82 -0.01
CA ALA A 116 -4.71 21.08 0.68
C ALA A 116 -4.70 20.92 2.21
N THR A 117 -5.33 19.84 2.73
CA THR A 117 -5.32 19.51 4.17
C THR A 117 -3.93 19.15 4.67
N GLY A 118 -3.11 18.51 3.82
CA GLY A 118 -1.70 18.21 4.12
C GLY A 118 -0.84 19.46 4.21
N ASP A 119 -1.10 20.44 3.33
CA ASP A 119 -0.35 21.69 3.28
C ASP A 119 -0.73 22.64 4.45
N ASN A 120 -2.02 22.87 4.68
CA ASN A 120 -2.49 23.76 5.76
C ASN A 120 -3.90 23.39 6.21
N ARG A 121 -4.01 22.80 7.41
CA ARG A 121 -5.30 22.38 8.00
C ARG A 121 -6.23 23.55 8.34
N ASP A 122 -5.67 24.68 8.78
CA ASP A 122 -6.49 25.81 9.23
C ASP A 122 -7.07 26.56 8.05
N MET A 123 -6.34 26.68 6.94
CA MET A 123 -6.84 27.20 5.68
C MET A 123 -8.01 26.36 5.14
N VAL A 124 -7.90 25.03 5.21
CA VAL A 124 -8.94 24.12 4.74
C VAL A 124 -10.21 24.21 5.59
N LYS A 125 -10.09 24.38 6.91
CA LYS A 125 -11.23 24.65 7.80
C LYS A 125 -11.94 25.96 7.42
N ALA A 126 -11.16 27.02 7.14
CA ALA A 126 -11.71 28.29 6.70
C ALA A 126 -12.46 28.22 5.36
N SER A 127 -12.08 27.25 4.51
CA SER A 127 -12.72 26.98 3.21
C SER A 127 -13.91 26.01 3.31
N SER A 128 -14.49 25.80 4.50
CA SER A 128 -15.64 24.92 4.75
C SER A 128 -15.41 23.43 4.40
N VAL A 129 -14.16 22.99 4.24
CA VAL A 129 -13.83 21.60 4.04
C VAL A 129 -13.53 20.94 5.39
N ASN A 130 -14.11 19.76 5.63
CA ASN A 130 -13.90 19.02 6.88
C ASN A 130 -12.56 18.26 6.85
N PRO A 131 -11.52 18.69 7.65
CA PRO A 131 -10.22 18.04 7.65
C PRO A 131 -10.25 16.61 8.22
N VAL A 132 -11.24 16.29 9.06
CA VAL A 132 -11.42 14.92 9.59
C VAL A 132 -11.75 13.96 8.45
N LEU A 133 -12.65 14.35 7.57
CA LEU A 133 -13.05 13.54 6.41
C LEU A 133 -11.89 13.36 5.43
N THR A 134 -11.19 14.45 5.10
CA THR A 134 -10.06 14.38 4.15
C THR A 134 -8.92 13.50 4.66
N VAL A 135 -8.56 13.60 5.94
CA VAL A 135 -7.55 12.74 6.57
C VAL A 135 -8.02 11.29 6.59
N THR A 136 -9.28 11.03 6.94
CA THR A 136 -9.83 9.67 6.98
C THR A 136 -9.80 9.03 5.60
N VAL A 137 -10.28 9.70 4.56
CA VAL A 137 -10.27 9.18 3.19
C VAL A 137 -8.82 8.97 2.70
N GLY A 138 -7.92 9.91 2.98
CA GLY A 138 -6.51 9.80 2.61
C GLY A 138 -5.85 8.56 3.23
N LEU A 139 -6.06 8.31 4.52
CA LEU A 139 -5.53 7.14 5.21
C LEU A 139 -6.16 5.83 4.73
N CYS A 140 -7.46 5.81 4.44
CA CYS A 140 -8.13 4.62 3.88
C CYS A 140 -7.55 4.27 2.50
N VAL A 141 -7.40 5.24 1.60
CA VAL A 141 -6.86 5.03 0.26
C VAL A 141 -5.39 4.58 0.32
N SER A 142 -4.57 5.24 1.15
CA SER A 142 -3.17 4.88 1.32
C SER A 142 -3.00 3.45 1.83
N ASN A 143 -3.75 3.07 2.86
CA ASN A 143 -3.69 1.71 3.41
C ASN A 143 -4.30 0.66 2.46
N ALA A 144 -5.30 1.02 1.65
CA ALA A 144 -5.81 0.13 0.60
C ALA A 144 -4.74 -0.17 -0.45
N LEU A 145 -3.96 0.82 -0.87
CA LEU A 145 -2.83 0.63 -1.79
C LEU A 145 -1.71 -0.20 -1.17
N THR A 146 -1.43 -0.01 0.12
CA THR A 146 -0.49 -0.86 0.87
C THR A 146 -0.98 -2.30 0.93
N GLY A 147 -2.28 -2.52 1.14
CA GLY A 147 -2.91 -3.83 1.10
C GLY A 147 -2.80 -4.50 -0.26
N LEU A 148 -2.99 -3.74 -1.36
CA LEU A 148 -2.76 -4.20 -2.73
C LEU A 148 -1.31 -4.63 -2.95
N ALA A 149 -0.35 -3.78 -2.56
CA ALA A 149 1.07 -4.08 -2.70
C ALA A 149 1.46 -5.36 -1.93
N GLY A 150 1.00 -5.49 -0.67
CA GLY A 150 1.23 -6.70 0.13
C GLY A 150 0.59 -7.96 -0.47
N ALA A 151 -0.59 -7.84 -1.11
CA ALA A 151 -1.22 -8.95 -1.79
C ALA A 151 -0.43 -9.42 -3.02
N VAL A 152 0.07 -8.48 -3.82
CA VAL A 152 0.88 -8.76 -5.02
C VAL A 152 2.21 -9.41 -4.63
N VAL A 153 2.93 -8.82 -3.67
CA VAL A 153 4.22 -9.35 -3.19
C VAL A 153 4.05 -10.74 -2.58
N GLY A 154 3.03 -10.94 -1.72
CA GLY A 154 2.79 -12.25 -1.10
C GLY A 154 2.44 -13.34 -2.11
N GLN A 155 1.71 -13.03 -3.17
CA GLN A 155 1.42 -13.98 -4.25
C GLN A 155 2.62 -14.23 -5.17
N MET A 156 3.45 -13.21 -5.42
CA MET A 156 4.68 -13.34 -6.21
C MET A 156 5.71 -14.21 -5.48
N GLN A 157 5.93 -13.97 -4.19
CA GLN A 157 6.86 -14.75 -3.36
C GLN A 157 6.30 -16.13 -2.97
N LYS A 158 5.00 -16.39 -3.22
CA LYS A 158 4.29 -17.61 -2.79
C LYS A 158 4.45 -17.92 -1.29
N SER A 159 4.73 -16.90 -0.51
CA SER A 159 4.88 -16.99 0.95
C SER A 159 4.46 -15.68 1.59
N ALA A 160 3.97 -15.76 2.82
CA ALA A 160 3.75 -14.60 3.65
C ALA A 160 4.32 -14.85 5.03
N ASP A 161 5.22 -14.00 5.45
CA ASP A 161 5.76 -13.93 6.80
C ASP A 161 5.20 -12.70 7.49
N ILE A 162 4.71 -12.86 8.70
CA ILE A 162 4.13 -11.78 9.50
C ILE A 162 5.16 -10.68 9.82
N ASN A 163 6.43 -11.04 9.88
CA ASN A 163 7.54 -10.12 10.16
C ASN A 163 8.06 -9.39 8.92
N SER A 164 7.61 -9.76 7.72
CA SER A 164 8.04 -9.12 6.45
C SER A 164 7.79 -7.60 6.41
N GLY A 165 6.82 -7.12 7.21
CA GLY A 165 6.50 -5.70 7.35
C GLY A 165 7.49 -4.92 8.22
N THR A 166 8.33 -5.60 9.00
CA THR A 166 9.26 -4.95 9.93
C THR A 166 10.35 -4.23 9.13
N GLY A 167 10.49 -2.93 9.38
CA GLY A 167 11.48 -2.09 8.68
C GLY A 167 11.02 -1.53 7.31
N ILE A 168 9.94 -2.04 6.71
CA ILE A 168 9.44 -1.51 5.42
C ILE A 168 9.14 -0.01 5.48
N VAL A 169 8.70 0.51 6.63
CA VAL A 169 8.45 1.95 6.80
C VAL A 169 9.72 2.76 6.60
N VAL A 170 10.86 2.29 7.15
CA VAL A 170 12.16 2.95 7.01
C VAL A 170 12.63 2.92 5.56
N ILE A 171 12.49 1.76 4.91
CA ILE A 171 12.82 1.59 3.48
C ILE A 171 11.93 2.51 2.62
N GLY A 172 10.63 2.55 2.91
CA GLY A 172 9.68 3.41 2.20
C GLY A 172 10.02 4.91 2.33
N LEU A 173 10.38 5.36 3.53
CA LEU A 173 10.84 6.73 3.75
C LEU A 173 12.15 7.02 3.03
N ALA A 174 13.11 6.10 3.04
CA ALA A 174 14.35 6.25 2.29
C ALA A 174 14.10 6.39 0.79
N CYS A 175 13.26 5.52 0.22
CA CYS A 175 12.85 5.59 -1.19
C CYS A 175 12.17 6.93 -1.53
N LEU A 176 11.29 7.41 -0.65
CA LEU A 176 10.61 8.69 -0.81
C LEU A 176 11.61 9.85 -0.83
N ILE A 177 12.50 9.92 0.16
CA ILE A 177 13.50 11.00 0.29
C ILE A 177 14.43 11.00 -0.93
N ILE A 178 14.96 9.84 -1.34
CA ILE A 178 15.81 9.72 -2.53
C ILE A 178 15.05 10.18 -3.77
N GLY A 179 13.80 9.74 -3.94
CA GLY A 179 12.98 10.11 -5.07
C GLY A 179 12.66 11.60 -5.11
N GLU A 180 12.29 12.21 -3.99
CA GLU A 180 12.03 13.65 -3.90
C GLU A 180 13.30 14.49 -4.11
N THR A 181 14.46 13.98 -3.72
CA THR A 181 15.74 14.67 -3.94
C THR A 181 16.10 14.71 -5.43
N VAL A 182 15.84 13.62 -6.16
CA VAL A 182 16.18 13.49 -7.59
C VAL A 182 15.18 14.21 -8.49
N VAL A 183 13.88 14.03 -8.24
CA VAL A 183 12.79 14.55 -9.11
C VAL A 183 12.34 15.94 -8.68
N GLY A 184 12.61 16.32 -7.43
CA GLY A 184 12.11 17.54 -6.80
C GLY A 184 10.68 17.38 -6.26
N LYS A 185 10.35 18.22 -5.27
CA LYS A 185 8.99 18.29 -4.72
C LYS A 185 8.03 18.81 -5.79
N GLY A 186 6.97 18.06 -6.08
CA GLY A 186 6.04 18.42 -7.14
C GLY A 186 4.64 17.86 -6.95
N SER A 187 3.77 18.25 -7.86
CA SER A 187 2.36 17.86 -7.91
C SER A 187 2.22 16.36 -8.26
N GLY A 188 1.18 15.73 -7.77
CA GLY A 188 0.70 14.34 -7.97
C GLY A 188 1.50 13.39 -8.88
N LEU A 189 1.61 13.70 -10.15
CA LEU A 189 2.35 12.86 -11.11
C LEU A 189 3.86 12.82 -10.79
N ARG A 190 4.46 13.97 -10.45
CA ARG A 190 5.88 14.03 -10.08
C ARG A 190 6.16 13.26 -8.78
N GLY A 191 5.24 13.32 -7.79
CA GLY A 191 5.36 12.56 -6.56
C GLY A 191 5.33 11.04 -6.79
N VAL A 192 4.42 10.56 -7.65
CA VAL A 192 4.36 9.12 -8.00
C VAL A 192 5.64 8.68 -8.73
N LEU A 193 6.11 9.46 -9.70
CA LEU A 193 7.37 9.18 -10.40
C LEU A 193 8.57 9.22 -9.46
N ALA A 194 8.61 10.17 -8.52
CA ALA A 194 9.65 10.27 -7.51
C ALA A 194 9.77 8.99 -6.68
N VAL A 195 8.64 8.47 -6.18
CA VAL A 195 8.63 7.23 -5.38
C VAL A 195 9.10 6.03 -6.21
N ILE A 196 8.66 5.91 -7.46
CA ILE A 196 9.07 4.82 -8.35
C ILE A 196 10.58 4.89 -8.61
N LEU A 197 11.10 6.04 -9.01
CA LEU A 197 12.53 6.23 -9.26
C LEU A 197 13.36 6.04 -7.98
N GLY A 198 12.90 6.58 -6.86
CA GLY A 198 13.56 6.40 -5.57
C GLY A 198 13.66 4.95 -5.14
N SER A 199 12.61 4.15 -5.40
CA SER A 199 12.62 2.72 -5.10
C SER A 199 13.60 1.94 -5.98
N VAL A 200 13.70 2.30 -7.26
CA VAL A 200 14.68 1.69 -8.18
C VAL A 200 16.11 2.04 -7.77
N ILE A 201 16.38 3.31 -7.47
CA ILE A 201 17.72 3.76 -7.03
C ILE A 201 18.09 3.07 -5.70
N TYR A 202 17.16 3.03 -4.73
CA TYR A 202 17.40 2.35 -3.46
C TYR A 202 17.75 0.87 -3.66
N ARG A 203 16.98 0.18 -4.51
CA ARG A 203 17.25 -1.24 -4.83
C ARG A 203 18.59 -1.44 -5.51
N PHE A 204 18.97 -0.53 -6.41
CA PHE A 204 20.29 -0.57 -7.05
C PHE A 204 21.42 -0.38 -6.05
N LEU A 205 21.30 0.61 -5.15
CA LEU A 205 22.27 0.85 -4.08
C LEU A 205 22.40 -0.32 -3.10
N TYR A 206 21.29 -1.01 -2.85
CA TYR A 206 21.28 -2.19 -1.96
C TYR A 206 21.90 -3.43 -2.63
N ALA A 207 21.87 -3.52 -3.96
CA ALA A 207 22.37 -4.67 -4.72
C ALA A 207 23.88 -4.61 -5.00
N VAL A 208 24.51 -3.43 -4.82
CA VAL A 208 25.97 -3.20 -4.97
C VAL A 208 26.67 -3.37 -3.65
#